data_afcd807012e6a0dbc2373ad82deb2ca3
#
_entry.id   afcd807012e6a0dbc2373ad82deb2ca3
#
_cell.length_a   1.000
_cell.length_b   1.000
_cell.length_c   1.000
_cell.angle_alpha   90.00
_cell.angle_beta   90.00
_cell.angle_gamma   90.00
#
_symmetry.space_group_name_H-M   'P 1'
#
loop_
_entity.id
_entity.type
_entity.pdbx_description
1 polymer ?
#
loop_
_entity_poly.entity_id
_entity_poly.type
_entity_poly.pdbx_seq_one_letter_code
_entity_poly.pdbx_strand_id
1 'polypeptide(L)'
;CLEIVMARYGALFMLFITSFSSLATTLVTKNYVVSIASNCMEGEVTCDDVTYYGKSKKSGDEIILKGHTLHTHLSDGTPSKFLGYKFTNSNVVYMISDSGVLTVTQDEKVLVSEQGQWD
;
A
#
# COMPACT_ATOMS: atom_id res chain seq x y z
N CYS A 1 42.27 11.87 16.12
CA CYS A 1 41.77 11.88 16.05
C CYS A 1 41.12 11.81 15.35
N LEU A 2 41.08 11.69 15.09
CA LEU A 2 40.37 11.67 14.68
C LEU A 2 39.63 11.26 14.43
N GLU A 3 39.55 10.76 14.58
CA GLU A 3 38.77 10.37 14.71
C GLU A 3 37.82 10.53 14.81
N ILE A 4 37.90 10.65 14.99
CA ILE A 4 36.96 10.82 15.37
C ILE A 4 36.12 11.19 14.80
N VAL A 5 36.18 11.37 14.47
CA VAL A 5 35.36 11.78 14.20
C VAL A 5 34.65 11.40 13.51
N MET A 6 34.80 10.67 13.38
CA MET A 6 34.13 10.32 13.13
C MET A 6 33.32 10.03 13.21
N ALA A 7 33.36 9.80 13.50
CA ALA A 7 32.58 9.55 13.94
C ALA A 7 31.69 10.02 13.84
N ARG A 8 31.67 10.37 13.82
CA ARG A 8 30.79 10.90 13.97
C ARG A 8 30.08 11.07 13.05
N TYR A 9 30.10 10.79 12.59
CA TYR A 9 29.33 10.91 12.18
C TYR A 9 28.66 10.48 11.75
N GLY A 10 28.83 9.80 11.61
CA GLY A 10 28.27 9.30 11.65
C GLY A 10 27.42 9.14 11.74
N ALA A 11 27.30 9.07 12.26
CA ALA A 11 26.44 8.92 12.71
C ALA A 11 25.54 9.40 12.54
N LEU A 12 25.53 9.77 12.44
CA LEU A 12 24.57 10.24 12.53
C LEU A 12 23.92 10.29 11.64
N PHE A 13 23.97 10.01 11.28
CA PHE A 13 23.25 10.01 10.92
C PHE A 13 22.46 9.55 10.66
N MET A 14 22.40 8.98 10.77
CA MET A 14 21.65 8.48 11.05
C MET A 14 20.78 8.48 11.26
N LEU A 15 20.46 8.48 11.52
CA LEU A 15 19.62 8.51 12.06
C LEU A 15 18.72 8.77 11.80
N PHE A 16 18.47 8.84 11.64
CA PHE A 16 17.60 9.15 11.65
C PHE A 16 16.81 8.92 11.01
N ILE A 17 16.59 8.43 10.79
CA ILE A 17 15.84 8.22 10.44
C ILE A 17 14.90 7.83 10.54
N THR A 18 14.42 7.71 10.70
CA THR A 18 13.69 7.37 10.97
C THR A 18 12.67 7.30 11.21
N SER A 19 12.15 7.23 11.33
CA SER A 19 11.24 7.05 11.91
C SER A 19 10.04 7.53 11.56
N PHE A 20 9.57 7.49 10.73
CA PHE A 20 8.44 7.69 10.41
C PHE A 20 7.76 6.79 10.15
N SER A 21 7.18 6.43 10.73
CA SER A 21 6.23 5.66 10.73
C SER A 21 5.32 5.81 9.73
N SER A 22 5.52 5.38 8.70
CA SER A 22 4.55 5.35 7.75
C SER A 22 3.62 4.27 8.08
N LEU A 23 2.37 4.48 7.87
CA LEU A 23 1.38 3.44 7.95
C LEU A 23 1.37 2.62 6.67
N ALA A 24 2.53 2.46 6.07
CA ALA A 24 2.64 1.71 4.82
C ALA A 24 2.73 0.23 5.11
N THR A 25 2.12 -0.58 4.27
CA THR A 25 2.21 -2.02 4.32
C THR A 25 2.55 -2.51 2.92
N THR A 26 3.21 -3.65 2.82
CA THR A 26 3.67 -4.16 1.54
C THR A 26 3.05 -5.52 1.26
N LEU A 27 2.56 -5.68 0.04
CA LEU A 27 2.03 -6.94 -0.45
C LEU A 27 2.99 -7.46 -1.51
N VAL A 28 3.44 -8.69 -1.37
CA VAL A 28 4.32 -9.31 -2.36
C VAL A 28 3.56 -10.45 -3.01
N THR A 29 3.36 -10.38 -4.32
CA THR A 29 2.76 -11.45 -5.09
C THR A 29 3.83 -12.08 -5.98
N LYS A 30 3.44 -13.06 -6.78
CA LYS A 30 4.36 -13.72 -7.67
C LYS A 30 5.03 -12.73 -8.65
N ASN A 31 4.25 -11.80 -9.19
CA ASN A 31 4.72 -10.90 -10.24
C ASN A 31 4.80 -9.44 -9.84
N TYR A 32 4.37 -9.07 -8.63
CA TYR A 32 4.29 -7.66 -8.24
C TYR A 32 4.72 -7.44 -6.80
N VAL A 33 5.22 -6.25 -6.53
CA VAL A 33 5.44 -5.75 -5.18
C VAL A 33 4.61 -4.49 -5.06
N VAL A 34 3.71 -4.45 -4.09
CA VAL A 34 2.78 -3.35 -3.92
C VAL A 34 2.91 -2.78 -2.52
N SER A 35 3.13 -1.48 -2.42
CA SER A 35 3.13 -0.79 -1.13
C SER A 35 1.88 0.05 -1.03
N ILE A 36 1.20 -0.05 0.10
CA ILE A 36 -0.04 0.67 0.37
C ILE A 36 0.22 1.63 1.51
N ALA A 37 -0.04 2.91 1.29
CA ALA A 37 0.12 3.92 2.31
C ALA A 37 -1.20 4.64 2.54
N SER A 38 -1.69 4.59 3.77
CA SER A 38 -2.90 5.30 4.16
C SER A 38 -2.52 6.66 4.69
N ASN A 39 -3.09 7.71 4.11
CA ASN A 39 -2.76 9.09 4.48
C ASN A 39 -3.84 9.73 5.35
N CYS A 40 -4.66 8.90 5.99
CA CYS A 40 -5.73 9.37 6.86
C CYS A 40 -5.26 9.43 8.29
N MET A 41 -6.01 10.13 9.13
CA MET A 41 -5.66 10.24 10.54
C MET A 41 -5.84 8.90 11.24
N GLU A 42 -4.96 8.67 12.18
CA GLU A 42 -5.00 7.45 12.96
C GLU A 42 -6.32 7.38 13.72
N GLY A 43 -6.95 6.22 13.73
CA GLY A 43 -8.23 6.05 14.42
C GLY A 43 -9.44 6.13 13.51
N GLU A 44 -9.27 6.55 12.26
CA GLU A 44 -10.40 6.58 11.33
C GLU A 44 -10.71 5.16 10.86
N VAL A 45 -12.00 4.83 10.82
CA VAL A 45 -12.45 3.51 10.39
C VAL A 45 -12.28 3.35 8.89
N THR A 46 -12.63 4.40 8.12
CA THR A 46 -12.48 4.39 6.67
C THR A 46 -11.40 5.36 6.25
N CYS A 47 -10.82 5.13 5.09
CA CYS A 47 -9.81 6.04 4.55
C CYS A 47 -10.05 6.23 3.07
N ASP A 48 -10.26 7.48 2.67
CA ASP A 48 -10.47 7.83 1.26
C ASP A 48 -9.18 8.35 0.61
N ASP A 49 -8.06 8.29 1.31
CA ASP A 49 -6.79 8.77 0.79
C ASP A 49 -5.74 7.69 1.00
N VAL A 50 -5.76 6.71 0.12
CA VAL A 50 -4.82 5.59 0.16
C VAL A 50 -4.03 5.63 -1.13
N THR A 51 -2.72 5.47 -1.02
CA THR A 51 -1.83 5.47 -2.17
C THR A 51 -1.31 4.06 -2.43
N TYR A 52 -1.33 3.68 -3.69
CA TYR A 52 -0.86 2.40 -4.19
C TYR A 52 0.43 2.66 -4.96
N TYR A 53 1.51 2.00 -4.55
CA TYR A 53 2.78 2.03 -5.27
C TYR A 53 3.05 0.60 -5.76
N GLY A 54 2.83 0.34 -7.04
CA GLY A 54 3.01 -0.99 -7.59
C GLY A 54 4.23 -1.08 -8.48
N LYS A 55 4.93 -2.20 -8.40
CA LYS A 55 6.08 -2.45 -9.24
C LYS A 55 6.00 -3.87 -9.79
N SER A 56 6.19 -4.00 -11.11
CA SER A 56 6.22 -5.30 -11.76
C SER A 56 7.61 -5.91 -11.58
N LYS A 57 7.65 -7.15 -11.11
CA LYS A 57 8.93 -7.85 -10.97
C LYS A 57 9.55 -8.18 -12.31
N LYS A 58 8.71 -8.35 -13.35
CA LYS A 58 9.22 -8.70 -14.66
C LYS A 58 9.81 -7.52 -15.40
N SER A 59 9.06 -6.43 -15.49
CA SER A 59 9.48 -5.28 -16.30
C SER A 59 10.15 -4.20 -15.48
N GLY A 60 9.95 -4.18 -14.17
CA GLY A 60 10.44 -3.09 -13.34
C GLY A 60 9.58 -1.84 -13.44
N ASP A 61 8.51 -1.85 -14.22
CA ASP A 61 7.63 -0.71 -14.36
C ASP A 61 6.91 -0.42 -13.06
N GLU A 62 6.69 0.85 -12.78
CA GLU A 62 6.04 1.30 -11.54
C GLU A 62 4.81 2.12 -11.87
N ILE A 63 3.82 2.03 -10.99
CA ILE A 63 2.60 2.81 -11.13
C ILE A 63 2.19 3.31 -9.75
N ILE A 64 1.65 4.54 -9.70
CA ILE A 64 1.15 5.14 -8.47
C ILE A 64 -0.31 5.47 -8.68
N LEU A 65 -1.16 4.98 -7.77
CA LEU A 65 -2.60 5.18 -7.87
C LEU A 65 -3.14 5.70 -6.55
N LYS A 66 -4.31 6.31 -6.62
CA LYS A 66 -5.04 6.75 -5.43
C LYS A 66 -6.33 5.96 -5.32
N GLY A 67 -6.73 5.70 -4.11
CA GLY A 67 -7.94 4.94 -3.85
C GLY A 67 -8.42 5.06 -2.43
N HIS A 68 -9.16 4.08 -2.00
CA HIS A 68 -9.80 4.12 -0.69
C HIS A 68 -9.97 2.72 -0.13
N THR A 69 -10.30 2.65 1.16
CA THR A 69 -10.59 1.37 1.81
C THR A 69 -12.01 0.92 1.47
N LEU A 70 -12.23 -0.37 1.54
CA LEU A 70 -13.54 -1.00 1.34
C LEU A 70 -13.99 -1.64 2.64
N HIS A 71 -15.28 -1.52 2.95
CA HIS A 71 -15.86 -2.04 4.19
C HIS A 71 -17.25 -2.58 3.93
N THR A 72 -17.67 -3.54 4.75
CA THR A 72 -19.09 -3.87 4.82
C THR A 72 -19.79 -2.74 5.55
N HIS A 73 -21.11 -2.65 5.41
CA HIS A 73 -21.90 -1.61 6.06
C HIS A 73 -23.04 -2.24 6.84
N LEU A 74 -23.35 -1.66 8.00
CA LEU A 74 -24.52 -2.04 8.76
C LEU A 74 -25.77 -1.51 8.06
N SER A 75 -26.94 -1.92 8.53
CA SER A 75 -28.18 -1.53 7.89
C SER A 75 -28.41 -0.02 7.88
N ASP A 76 -27.79 0.70 8.82
CA ASP A 76 -27.89 2.16 8.88
C ASP A 76 -26.80 2.87 8.06
N GLY A 77 -25.99 2.11 7.31
CA GLY A 77 -24.93 2.68 6.50
C GLY A 77 -23.60 2.83 7.19
N THR A 78 -23.49 2.50 8.47
CA THR A 78 -22.25 2.63 9.21
C THR A 78 -21.21 1.63 8.71
N PRO A 79 -19.97 2.05 8.40
CA PRO A 79 -18.92 1.12 8.00
C PRO A 79 -18.63 0.13 9.12
N SER A 80 -18.37 -1.13 8.75
CA SER A 80 -18.12 -2.18 9.70
C SER A 80 -16.83 -2.90 9.35
N LYS A 81 -16.89 -4.12 8.83
CA LYS A 81 -15.72 -4.94 8.62
C LYS A 81 -14.87 -4.45 7.44
N PHE A 82 -13.56 -4.36 7.64
CA PHE A 82 -12.62 -4.00 6.57
C PHE A 82 -12.54 -5.15 5.55
N LEU A 83 -12.67 -4.81 4.28
CA LEU A 83 -12.61 -5.79 3.19
C LEU A 83 -11.34 -5.69 2.37
N GLY A 84 -10.72 -4.52 2.30
CA GLY A 84 -9.53 -4.31 1.50
C GLY A 84 -9.47 -2.92 0.92
N TYR A 85 -8.82 -2.80 -0.24
CA TYR A 85 -8.58 -1.51 -0.87
C TYR A 85 -9.02 -1.54 -2.32
N LYS A 86 -9.40 -0.38 -2.84
CA LYS A 86 -9.78 -0.23 -4.25
C LYS A 86 -9.10 1.01 -4.81
N PHE A 87 -8.47 0.85 -5.97
CA PHE A 87 -7.80 1.94 -6.70
C PHE A 87 -8.26 1.92 -8.13
N THR A 88 -8.30 3.09 -8.77
CA THR A 88 -8.79 3.20 -10.13
C THR A 88 -7.78 3.93 -11.00
N ASN A 89 -7.59 3.45 -12.21
CA ASN A 89 -6.76 4.12 -13.20
C ASN A 89 -7.55 4.06 -14.51
N SER A 90 -8.31 5.13 -14.80
CA SER A 90 -9.18 5.19 -15.96
C SER A 90 -10.21 4.05 -15.87
N ASN A 91 -10.25 3.13 -16.86
CA ASN A 91 -11.17 2.01 -16.83
C ASN A 91 -10.59 0.75 -16.21
N VAL A 92 -9.43 0.87 -15.55
CA VAL A 92 -8.78 -0.27 -14.88
C VAL A 92 -8.99 -0.13 -13.38
N VAL A 93 -9.45 -1.20 -12.75
CA VAL A 93 -9.70 -1.23 -11.32
C VAL A 93 -8.73 -2.20 -10.66
N TYR A 94 -8.05 -1.72 -9.63
CA TYR A 94 -7.11 -2.52 -8.85
C TYR A 94 -7.73 -2.75 -7.49
N MET A 95 -7.88 -3.99 -7.07
CA MET A 95 -8.43 -4.32 -5.76
C MET A 95 -7.48 -5.23 -5.03
N ILE A 96 -7.33 -4.98 -3.72
CA ILE A 96 -6.53 -5.83 -2.86
C ILE A 96 -7.41 -6.19 -1.67
N SER A 97 -7.66 -7.47 -1.49
CA SER A 97 -8.47 -7.92 -0.37
C SER A 97 -7.65 -7.90 0.93
N ASP A 98 -8.32 -7.97 2.05
CA ASP A 98 -7.64 -8.00 3.35
C ASP A 98 -6.78 -9.25 3.49
N SER A 99 -7.10 -10.31 2.77
CA SER A 99 -6.29 -11.54 2.78
C SER A 99 -5.11 -11.49 1.81
N GLY A 100 -4.97 -10.40 1.05
CA GLY A 100 -3.81 -10.22 0.20
C GLY A 100 -3.96 -10.68 -1.24
N VAL A 101 -5.19 -10.75 -1.75
CA VAL A 101 -5.40 -11.10 -3.16
C VAL A 101 -5.43 -9.82 -3.99
N LEU A 102 -4.50 -9.72 -4.94
CA LEU A 102 -4.45 -8.60 -5.88
C LEU A 102 -5.25 -8.98 -7.13
N THR A 103 -6.26 -8.18 -7.47
CA THR A 103 -7.09 -8.38 -8.65
C THR A 103 -7.08 -7.10 -9.48
N VAL A 104 -6.78 -7.21 -10.76
CA VAL A 104 -6.81 -6.08 -11.69
C VAL A 104 -7.80 -6.41 -12.77
N THR A 105 -8.79 -5.54 -12.97
CA THR A 105 -9.82 -5.74 -14.01
C THR A 105 -9.89 -4.54 -14.91
N GLN A 106 -10.27 -4.79 -16.14
CA GLN A 106 -10.51 -3.74 -17.13
C GLN A 106 -11.78 -4.10 -17.87
N ASP A 107 -12.80 -3.23 -17.80
CA ASP A 107 -14.10 -3.47 -18.44
C ASP A 107 -14.63 -4.85 -18.04
N GLU A 108 -14.57 -5.17 -16.76
CA GLU A 108 -15.05 -6.42 -16.16
C GLU A 108 -14.25 -7.64 -16.57
N LYS A 109 -13.14 -7.44 -17.28
CA LYS A 109 -12.27 -8.54 -17.66
C LYS A 109 -11.11 -8.61 -16.66
N VAL A 110 -10.88 -9.77 -16.07
CA VAL A 110 -9.81 -9.96 -15.10
C VAL A 110 -8.49 -10.07 -15.84
N LEU A 111 -7.57 -9.14 -15.57
CA LEU A 111 -6.23 -9.14 -16.17
C LEU A 111 -5.22 -9.81 -15.24
N VAL A 112 -5.38 -9.63 -13.92
CA VAL A 112 -4.46 -10.18 -12.92
C VAL A 112 -5.30 -10.67 -11.75
N SER A 113 -4.95 -11.82 -11.23
CA SER A 113 -5.53 -12.34 -9.99
C SER A 113 -4.45 -13.16 -9.30
N GLU A 114 -3.84 -12.62 -8.25
CA GLU A 114 -2.71 -13.28 -7.59
C GLU A 114 -2.85 -13.20 -6.09
N GLN A 115 -2.59 -14.30 -5.42
CA GLN A 115 -2.51 -14.34 -3.97
C GLN A 115 -1.12 -13.85 -3.58
N GLY A 116 -1.06 -12.89 -2.67
CA GLY A 116 0.19 -12.36 -2.16
C GLY A 116 0.33 -12.63 -0.68
N GLN A 117 1.44 -12.13 -0.14
CA GLN A 117 1.75 -12.19 1.27
C GLN A 117 1.97 -10.78 1.77
N TRP A 118 1.31 -10.43 2.87
CA TRP A 118 1.57 -9.16 3.53
C TRP A 118 2.88 -9.26 4.28
N ASP A 119 3.72 -8.29 4.09
CA ASP A 119 5.05 -8.28 4.68
C ASP A 119 5.12 -7.36 5.89
#